data_6342e6523d0bf56f627f5122ededf3c1
#
_entry.id   6342e6523d0bf56f627f5122ededf3c1
#
_cell.length_a   1.000
_cell.length_b   1.000
_cell.length_c   1.000
_cell.angle_alpha   90.00
_cell.angle_beta   90.00
_cell.angle_gamma   90.00
#
_symmetry.space_group_name_H-M   'P 1'
#
loop_
_entity.id
_entity.type
_entity.pdbx_description
1 polymer ?
#
loop_
_entity_poly.entity_id
_entity_poly.type
_entity_poly.pdbx_seq_one_letter_code
_entity_poly.pdbx_strand_id
1 'polypeptide(L)'
;MTPRDLYARGAALMLLDAFAYSFGALRQLHNGLAPRDPYLNKRLLLNLMLANAGLYFSAFFAFVGAFAGPRSPTGTAVIIVALAACLYSVVTVLLLTPRDWGHSVPRGLAALAILVGLIL
;
A
#
# COMPACT_ATOMS: atom_id res chain seq x y z
N MET A 1 5.86 12.83 -18.80
CA MET A 1 4.88 12.29 -17.84
C MET A 1 4.65 13.33 -16.76
N THR A 2 3.40 13.66 -16.48
CA THR A 2 3.05 14.67 -15.47
C THR A 2 2.99 14.07 -14.08
N PRO A 3 3.11 14.89 -13.00
CA PRO A 3 2.90 14.37 -11.65
C PRO A 3 1.54 13.69 -11.46
N ARG A 4 0.49 14.22 -12.08
CA ARG A 4 -0.85 13.61 -12.06
C ARG A 4 -0.83 12.18 -12.59
N ASP A 5 -0.14 11.93 -13.71
CA ASP A 5 -0.03 10.60 -14.31
C ASP A 5 0.70 9.64 -13.37
N LEU A 6 1.79 10.10 -12.75
CA LEU A 6 2.56 9.28 -11.81
C LEU A 6 1.74 8.93 -10.58
N TYR A 7 0.99 9.88 -10.02
CA TYR A 7 0.13 9.62 -8.87
C TYR A 7 -1.00 8.64 -9.21
N ALA A 8 -1.64 8.83 -10.37
CA ALA A 8 -2.72 7.95 -10.81
C ALA A 8 -2.22 6.53 -11.08
N ARG A 9 -1.06 6.38 -11.72
CA ARG A 9 -0.47 5.07 -11.98
C ARG A 9 -0.02 4.38 -10.70
N GLY A 10 0.58 5.13 -9.79
CA GLY A 10 0.94 4.61 -8.48
C GLY A 10 -0.28 4.14 -7.69
N ALA A 11 -1.34 4.93 -7.72
CA ALA A 11 -2.61 4.57 -7.07
C ALA A 11 -3.23 3.31 -7.68
N ALA A 12 -3.25 3.20 -9.00
CA ALA A 12 -3.76 2.01 -9.68
C ALA A 12 -2.96 0.77 -9.32
N LEU A 13 -1.64 0.88 -9.29
CA LEU A 13 -0.75 -0.22 -8.92
C LEU A 13 -0.97 -0.66 -7.48
N MET A 14 -1.12 0.28 -6.54
CA MET A 14 -1.44 -0.01 -5.14
C MET A 14 -2.78 -0.72 -5.01
N LEU A 15 -3.79 -0.27 -5.74
CA LEU A 15 -5.12 -0.86 -5.70
C LEU A 15 -5.11 -2.29 -6.22
N LEU A 16 -4.43 -2.54 -7.34
CA LEU A 16 -4.28 -3.88 -7.90
C LEU A 16 -3.57 -4.81 -6.93
N ASP A 17 -2.48 -4.36 -6.31
CA ASP A 17 -1.76 -5.18 -5.34
C ASP A 17 -2.57 -5.41 -4.08
N ALA A 18 -3.32 -4.42 -3.61
CA ALA A 18 -4.19 -4.57 -2.45
C ALA A 18 -5.26 -5.64 -2.68
N PHE A 19 -5.87 -5.68 -3.85
CA PHE A 19 -6.81 -6.73 -4.22
C PHE A 19 -6.12 -8.09 -4.32
N ALA A 20 -4.98 -8.16 -5.00
CA ALA A 20 -4.23 -9.41 -5.14
C ALA A 20 -3.81 -9.95 -3.78
N TYR A 21 -3.36 -9.08 -2.88
CA TYR A 21 -2.97 -9.46 -1.52
C TYR A 21 -4.17 -9.95 -0.71
N SER A 22 -5.31 -9.25 -0.78
CA SER A 22 -6.53 -9.61 -0.03
C SER A 22 -7.06 -10.98 -0.44
N PHE A 23 -7.13 -11.26 -1.73
CA PHE A 23 -7.72 -12.51 -2.25
C PHE A 23 -6.71 -13.63 -2.42
N GLY A 24 -5.41 -13.34 -2.38
CA GLY A 24 -4.33 -14.31 -2.51
C GLY A 24 -3.61 -14.56 -1.19
N ALA A 25 -2.52 -13.81 -0.96
CA ALA A 25 -1.59 -14.07 0.14
C ALA A 25 -2.26 -14.01 1.52
N LEU A 26 -3.10 -13.00 1.77
CA LEU A 26 -3.76 -12.84 3.07
C LEU A 26 -4.74 -13.99 3.34
N ARG A 27 -5.50 -14.38 2.32
CA ARG A 27 -6.45 -15.49 2.44
C ARG A 27 -5.72 -16.81 2.67
N GLN A 28 -4.63 -17.06 1.94
CA GLN A 28 -3.81 -18.26 2.13
C GLN A 28 -3.19 -18.30 3.51
N LEU A 29 -2.70 -17.16 4.00
CA LEU A 29 -2.16 -17.05 5.35
C LEU A 29 -3.21 -17.36 6.39
N HIS A 30 -4.42 -16.80 6.26
CA HIS A 30 -5.52 -17.08 7.17
C HIS A 30 -5.87 -18.56 7.25
N ASN A 31 -5.92 -19.23 6.09
CA ASN A 31 -6.27 -20.66 6.01
C ASN A 31 -5.11 -21.58 6.45
N GLY A 32 -3.87 -21.10 6.35
CA GLY A 32 -2.68 -21.89 6.65
C GLY A 32 -2.10 -21.71 8.04
N LEU A 33 -2.66 -20.81 8.87
CA LEU A 33 -2.16 -20.59 10.22
C LEU A 33 -2.48 -21.80 11.11
N ALA A 34 -1.42 -22.40 11.66
CA ALA A 34 -1.56 -23.47 12.63
C ALA A 34 -2.14 -22.92 13.95
N PRO A 35 -3.05 -23.66 14.63
CA PRO A 35 -3.68 -23.19 15.88
C PRO A 35 -2.75 -23.29 17.10
N ARG A 36 -1.44 -23.05 16.94
CA ARG A 36 -0.48 -23.16 18.04
C ARG A 36 -0.61 -22.04 19.05
N ASP A 37 -0.89 -20.82 18.58
CA ASP A 37 -1.10 -19.65 19.40
C ASP A 37 -2.16 -18.75 18.76
N PRO A 38 -3.44 -18.92 19.15
CA PRO A 38 -4.54 -18.16 18.56
C PRO A 38 -4.39 -16.65 18.72
N TYR A 39 -3.79 -16.21 19.83
CA TYR A 39 -3.61 -14.79 20.10
C TYR A 39 -2.59 -14.16 19.16
N LEU A 40 -1.41 -14.77 18.98
CA LEU A 40 -0.39 -14.28 18.07
C LEU A 40 -0.87 -14.34 16.63
N ASN A 41 -1.59 -15.40 16.24
CA ASN A 41 -2.16 -15.52 14.91
C ASN A 41 -3.17 -14.40 14.61
N LYS A 42 -4.02 -14.05 15.57
CA LYS A 42 -4.96 -12.94 15.43
C LYS A 42 -4.23 -11.61 15.28
N ARG A 43 -3.20 -11.38 16.08
CA ARG A 43 -2.41 -10.14 15.99
C ARG A 43 -1.70 -10.03 14.65
N LEU A 44 -1.10 -11.12 14.17
CA LEU A 44 -0.44 -11.15 12.88
C LEU A 44 -1.42 -10.80 11.75
N LEU A 45 -2.56 -11.49 11.70
CA LEU A 45 -3.58 -11.24 10.70
C LEU A 45 -4.12 -9.81 10.78
N LEU A 46 -4.39 -9.32 11.98
CA LEU A 46 -4.91 -7.98 12.18
C LEU A 46 -3.92 -6.92 11.67
N ASN A 47 -2.64 -7.08 11.97
CA ASN A 47 -1.61 -6.15 11.50
C ASN A 47 -1.49 -6.17 9.97
N LEU A 48 -1.55 -7.34 9.35
CA LEU A 48 -1.48 -7.47 7.89
C LEU A 48 -2.74 -6.91 7.22
N MET A 49 -3.92 -7.15 7.80
CA MET A 49 -5.17 -6.58 7.32
C MET A 49 -5.17 -5.06 7.42
N LEU A 50 -4.64 -4.53 8.54
CA LEU A 50 -4.52 -3.09 8.74
C LEU A 50 -3.56 -2.45 7.73
N ALA A 51 -2.43 -3.09 7.47
CA ALA A 51 -1.48 -2.63 6.46
C ALA A 51 -2.11 -2.64 5.06
N ASN A 52 -2.89 -3.67 4.74
CA ASN A 52 -3.57 -3.76 3.45
C ASN A 52 -4.69 -2.72 3.32
N ALA A 53 -5.44 -2.47 4.40
CA ALA A 53 -6.42 -1.38 4.45
C ALA A 53 -5.73 -0.02 4.23
N GLY A 54 -4.57 0.18 4.85
CA GLY A 54 -3.75 1.37 4.63
C GLY A 54 -3.34 1.54 3.17
N LEU A 55 -3.10 0.44 2.46
CA LEU A 55 -2.79 0.48 1.04
C LEU A 55 -4.00 0.95 0.20
N TYR A 56 -5.22 0.52 0.54
CA TYR A 56 -6.44 1.03 -0.10
C TYR A 56 -6.61 2.53 0.14
N PHE A 57 -6.42 3.00 1.38
CA PHE A 57 -6.46 4.42 1.70
C PHE A 57 -5.38 5.20 0.96
N SER A 58 -4.18 4.65 0.88
CA SER A 58 -3.08 5.26 0.13
C SER A 58 -3.46 5.44 -1.35
N ALA A 59 -4.03 4.43 -1.97
CA ALA A 59 -4.50 4.49 -3.36
C ALA A 59 -5.58 5.58 -3.53
N PHE A 60 -6.54 5.62 -2.63
CA PHE A 60 -7.59 6.63 -2.65
C PHE A 60 -7.02 8.04 -2.54
N PHE A 61 -6.15 8.29 -1.57
CA PHE A 61 -5.52 9.59 -1.39
C PHE A 61 -4.64 9.98 -2.58
N ALA A 62 -3.95 9.02 -3.18
CA ALA A 62 -3.15 9.29 -4.38
C ALA A 62 -4.04 9.71 -5.57
N PHE A 63 -5.20 9.08 -5.76
CA PHE A 63 -6.17 9.53 -6.75
C PHE A 63 -6.71 10.92 -6.44
N VAL A 64 -7.08 11.17 -5.19
CA VAL A 64 -7.56 12.50 -4.77
C VAL A 64 -6.49 13.56 -5.05
N GLY A 65 -5.26 13.31 -4.68
CA GLY A 65 -4.15 14.23 -4.95
C GLY A 65 -3.90 14.45 -6.43
N ALA A 66 -4.06 13.41 -7.25
CA ALA A 66 -3.89 13.51 -8.70
C ALA A 66 -4.91 14.45 -9.34
N PHE A 67 -6.17 14.39 -8.91
CA PHE A 67 -7.27 15.15 -9.51
C PHE A 67 -7.57 16.47 -8.82
N ALA A 68 -7.20 16.62 -7.53
CA ALA A 68 -7.45 17.86 -6.77
C ALA A 68 -6.40 18.95 -7.00
N GLY A 69 -5.39 18.70 -7.80
CA GLY A 69 -4.30 19.64 -8.06
C GLY A 69 -3.00 19.18 -7.43
N PRO A 70 -2.17 18.44 -8.19
CA PRO A 70 -0.96 17.80 -7.66
C PRO A 70 0.10 18.79 -7.14
N ARG A 71 0.02 20.07 -7.52
CA ARG A 71 0.95 21.10 -7.06
C ARG A 71 0.36 22.04 -6.01
N SER A 72 -0.92 21.86 -5.64
CA SER A 72 -1.53 22.64 -4.58
C SER A 72 -0.99 22.18 -3.21
N PRO A 73 -0.98 23.04 -2.18
CA PRO A 73 -0.56 22.62 -0.83
C PRO A 73 -1.40 21.45 -0.29
N THR A 74 -2.71 21.49 -0.53
CA THR A 74 -3.60 20.42 -0.10
C THR A 74 -3.32 19.12 -0.85
N GLY A 75 -3.18 19.18 -2.17
CA GLY A 75 -2.84 18.00 -2.98
C GLY A 75 -1.52 17.39 -2.59
N THR A 76 -0.50 18.20 -2.36
CA THR A 76 0.81 17.73 -1.89
C THR A 76 0.73 17.05 -0.53
N ALA A 77 -0.02 17.64 0.42
CA ALA A 77 -0.20 17.05 1.74
C ALA A 77 -0.88 15.67 1.66
N VAL A 78 -1.92 15.56 0.87
CA VAL A 78 -2.65 14.30 0.65
C VAL A 78 -1.72 13.23 0.04
N ILE A 79 -0.88 13.61 -0.92
CA ILE A 79 0.06 12.70 -1.57
C ILE A 79 1.15 12.24 -0.58
N ILE A 80 1.62 13.11 0.30
CA ILE A 80 2.60 12.73 1.33
C ILE A 80 1.98 11.70 2.29
N VAL A 81 0.73 11.88 2.67
CA VAL A 81 0.01 10.90 3.50
C VAL A 81 -0.12 9.56 2.75
N ALA A 82 -0.45 9.59 1.46
CA ALA A 82 -0.52 8.40 0.63
C ALA A 82 0.82 7.66 0.58
N LEU A 83 1.92 8.40 0.40
CA LEU A 83 3.27 7.83 0.37
C LEU A 83 3.61 7.18 1.72
N ALA A 84 3.34 7.86 2.82
CA ALA A 84 3.60 7.32 4.15
C ALA A 84 2.82 6.03 4.42
N ALA A 85 1.55 5.98 4.06
CA ALA A 85 0.72 4.79 4.22
C ALA A 85 1.22 3.63 3.33
N CYS A 86 1.65 3.91 2.12
CA CYS A 86 2.23 2.91 1.22
C CYS A 86 3.52 2.34 1.79
N LEU A 87 4.42 3.17 2.29
CA LEU A 87 5.67 2.73 2.89
C LEU A 87 5.43 1.92 4.16
N TYR A 88 4.46 2.31 4.99
CA TYR A 88 4.05 1.53 6.15
C TYR A 88 3.62 0.12 5.73
N SER A 89 2.81 0.01 4.69
CA SER A 89 2.35 -1.28 4.16
C SER A 89 3.52 -2.14 3.68
N VAL A 90 4.48 -1.56 2.95
CA VAL A 90 5.68 -2.27 2.49
C VAL A 90 6.49 -2.81 3.66
N VAL A 91 6.78 -1.95 4.63
CA VAL A 91 7.58 -2.34 5.81
C VAL A 91 6.88 -3.43 6.61
N THR A 92 5.57 -3.32 6.80
CA THR A 92 4.81 -4.32 7.55
C THR A 92 4.87 -5.69 6.89
N VAL A 93 4.68 -5.76 5.57
CA VAL A 93 4.76 -7.04 4.84
C VAL A 93 6.17 -7.63 4.92
N LEU A 94 7.20 -6.82 4.75
CA LEU A 94 8.58 -7.30 4.80
C LEU A 94 8.99 -7.82 6.18
N LEU A 95 8.51 -7.16 7.25
CA LEU A 95 8.86 -7.55 8.62
C LEU A 95 8.05 -8.74 9.11
N LEU A 96 6.75 -8.78 8.82
CA LEU A 96 5.87 -9.81 9.36
C LEU A 96 5.78 -11.05 8.48
N THR A 97 5.83 -10.89 7.17
CA THR A 97 5.76 -12.01 6.23
C THR A 97 6.82 -11.87 5.13
N PRO A 98 8.11 -12.11 5.45
CA PRO A 98 9.18 -11.97 4.46
C PRO A 98 9.01 -12.85 3.23
N ARG A 99 8.27 -13.98 3.35
CA ARG A 99 7.99 -14.87 2.22
C ARG A 99 7.13 -14.22 1.15
N ASP A 100 6.34 -13.22 1.52
CA ASP A 100 5.47 -12.48 0.60
C ASP A 100 6.15 -11.22 0.06
N TRP A 101 7.47 -11.20 0.01
CA TRP A 101 8.25 -10.06 -0.48
C TRP A 101 7.86 -9.62 -1.89
N GLY A 102 7.31 -10.55 -2.70
CA GLY A 102 6.85 -10.23 -4.04
C GLY A 102 5.78 -9.14 -4.07
N HIS A 103 4.96 -9.02 -3.04
CA HIS A 103 4.00 -7.92 -2.90
C HIS A 103 4.66 -6.58 -2.60
N SER A 104 5.88 -6.59 -2.09
CA SER A 104 6.64 -5.36 -1.84
C SER A 104 7.11 -4.70 -3.14
N VAL A 105 7.26 -5.46 -4.22
CA VAL A 105 7.72 -4.93 -5.51
C VAL A 105 6.71 -3.94 -6.10
N PRO A 106 5.43 -4.31 -6.34
CA PRO A 106 4.47 -3.35 -6.87
C PRO A 106 4.22 -2.17 -5.92
N ARG A 107 4.19 -2.40 -4.61
CA ARG A 107 4.03 -1.33 -3.62
C ARG A 107 5.23 -0.38 -3.62
N GLY A 108 6.43 -0.92 -3.69
CA GLY A 108 7.65 -0.13 -3.80
C GLY A 108 7.71 0.68 -5.09
N LEU A 109 7.29 0.10 -6.21
CA LEU A 109 7.20 0.82 -7.49
C LEU A 109 6.16 1.93 -7.43
N ALA A 110 5.01 1.70 -6.77
CA ALA A 110 4.00 2.72 -6.56
C ALA A 110 4.54 3.87 -5.71
N ALA A 111 5.23 3.57 -4.62
CA ALA A 111 5.86 4.58 -3.77
C ALA A 111 6.90 5.38 -4.54
N LEU A 112 7.70 4.71 -5.37
CA LEU A 112 8.70 5.39 -6.21
C LEU A 112 8.03 6.31 -7.23
N ALA A 113 6.95 5.88 -7.86
CA ALA A 113 6.20 6.71 -8.80
C ALA A 113 5.66 7.98 -8.12
N ILE A 114 5.10 7.84 -6.92
CA ILE A 114 4.62 8.98 -6.13
C ILE A 114 5.77 9.91 -5.76
N LEU A 115 6.88 9.36 -5.32
CA LEU A 115 8.06 10.15 -4.93
C LEU A 115 8.60 10.94 -6.12
N VAL A 116 8.72 10.31 -7.28
CA VAL A 116 9.15 10.98 -8.50
C VAL A 116 8.17 12.10 -8.89
N GLY A 117 6.88 11.86 -8.76
CA GLY A 117 5.85 12.86 -9.00
C GLY A 117 5.96 14.06 -8.06
N LEU A 118 6.35 13.85 -6.82
CA LEU A 118 6.58 14.93 -5.84
C LEU A 118 7.80 15.77 -6.19
N ILE A 119 8.83 15.16 -6.75
CA ILE A 119 10.07 15.85 -7.14
C ILE A 119 9.87 16.66 -8.42
N LEU A 120 9.09 16.16 -9.35
CA LEU A 120 8.78 16.87 -10.59
C LEU A 120 7.89 18.09 -10.30
#